data_00d8f9afe0cc4d8ac10a4b34a0148e63
#
_entry.id   00d8f9afe0cc4d8ac10a4b34a0148e63
#
_cell.length_a   1.000
_cell.length_b   1.000
_cell.length_c   1.000
_cell.angle_alpha   90.00
_cell.angle_beta   90.00
_cell.angle_gamma   90.00
#
_symmetry.space_group_name_H-M   'P 1'
#
loop_
_entity.id
_entity.type
_entity.pdbx_description
1 polymer ?
#
loop_
_entity_poly.entity_id
_entity_poly.type
_entity_poly.pdbx_seq_one_letter_code
_entity_poly.pdbx_strand_id
1 'polypeptide(L)'
;MGKLNLIKGAWTGKVGELVGSKWKATNTLHSYTKPSNPNTAAQQAVRTPFGEMTAFVALFAEGVKYLSSLNTRNQSVRNAIIQLNKTQISGGTFDPATLQVNKGGLPQVSGFTAAASAGGVSCTWTPPTASNISADAVVVVVAVDKENLRAATGSKLASDGATALVVETGSPSGAQLDVYAYLIDKRGSYKAGSNSQYATVTLA
;
A
#
# COMPACT_ATOMS: atom_id res chain seq x y z
N MET A 1 10.53 29.04 32.79
CA MET A 1 11.01 27.67 32.55
C MET A 1 12.22 27.38 33.39
N GLY A 2 12.08 26.59 34.45
CA GLY A 2 13.20 26.19 35.30
C GLY A 2 14.05 25.12 34.57
N LYS A 3 15.35 25.37 34.43
CA LYS A 3 16.32 24.37 33.98
C LYS A 3 16.74 23.54 35.17
N LEU A 4 16.31 22.29 35.31
CA LEU A 4 16.84 21.36 36.28
C LEU A 4 18.11 20.69 35.73
N ASN A 5 19.28 21.16 36.20
CA ASN A 5 20.57 20.56 35.90
C ASN A 5 20.93 19.39 36.84
N LEU A 6 19.98 18.85 37.60
CA LEU A 6 20.22 17.98 38.75
C LEU A 6 20.22 16.48 38.43
N ILE A 7 20.00 16.05 37.17
CA ILE A 7 20.00 14.63 36.84
C ILE A 7 21.13 14.37 35.87
N LYS A 8 22.23 13.82 36.36
CA LYS A 8 23.29 13.20 35.56
C LYS A 8 22.75 11.90 34.93
N GLY A 9 21.84 12.03 34.01
CA GLY A 9 21.23 10.92 33.23
C GLY A 9 20.04 11.47 32.49
N ALA A 10 20.08 11.39 31.14
CA ALA A 10 18.93 11.73 30.32
C ALA A 10 17.89 10.63 30.47
N TRP A 11 16.81 10.90 31.19
CA TRP A 11 15.63 10.03 31.09
C TRP A 11 14.61 10.66 30.14
N THR A 12 13.98 9.80 29.36
CA THR A 12 12.92 10.16 28.43
C THR A 12 11.69 9.34 28.76
N GLY A 13 10.52 9.97 28.71
CA GLY A 13 9.26 9.32 29.02
C GLY A 13 8.51 9.98 30.17
N LYS A 14 7.42 9.34 30.60
CA LYS A 14 6.52 9.82 31.62
C LYS A 14 6.80 9.14 32.98
N VAL A 15 6.91 9.93 34.03
CA VAL A 15 6.97 9.45 35.42
C VAL A 15 5.98 10.27 36.24
N GLY A 16 4.89 9.66 36.63
CA GLY A 16 3.80 10.36 37.31
C GLY A 16 3.21 11.48 36.45
N GLU A 17 3.23 12.71 36.95
CA GLU A 17 2.77 13.90 36.23
C GLU A 17 3.88 14.64 35.46
N LEU A 18 5.09 14.10 35.44
CA LEU A 18 6.23 14.70 34.78
C LEU A 18 6.61 13.94 33.52
N VAL A 19 6.96 14.69 32.49
CA VAL A 19 7.47 14.16 31.20
C VAL A 19 8.87 14.70 30.98
N GLY A 20 9.84 13.78 30.88
CA GLY A 20 11.20 14.08 30.47
C GLY A 20 11.36 13.93 28.95
N SER A 21 11.98 14.90 28.33
CA SER A 21 12.35 14.82 26.92
C SER A 21 13.74 15.36 26.67
N LYS A 22 14.40 14.91 25.61
CA LYS A 22 15.72 15.38 25.20
C LYS A 22 15.61 16.00 23.82
N TRP A 23 16.05 17.24 23.71
CA TRP A 23 16.22 17.93 22.44
C TRP A 23 17.69 18.30 22.25
N LYS A 24 18.37 17.65 21.30
CA LYS A 24 19.83 17.78 21.12
C LYS A 24 20.58 17.47 22.43
N ALA A 25 21.32 18.41 22.96
CA ALA A 25 22.05 18.27 24.24
C ALA A 25 21.27 18.74 25.46
N THR A 26 20.04 19.25 25.31
CA THR A 26 19.24 19.82 26.40
C THR A 26 18.19 18.83 26.88
N ASN A 27 18.21 18.51 28.17
CA ASN A 27 17.15 17.75 28.80
C ASN A 27 16.05 18.73 29.27
N THR A 28 14.81 18.45 28.96
CA THR A 28 13.64 19.22 29.35
C THR A 28 12.73 18.40 30.25
N LEU A 29 12.16 19.02 31.22
CA LEU A 29 11.15 18.45 32.10
C LEU A 29 9.93 19.38 32.10
N HIS A 30 8.76 18.83 31.87
CA HIS A 30 7.51 19.57 31.88
C HIS A 30 6.38 18.73 32.47
N SER A 31 5.33 19.38 32.95
CA SER A 31 4.15 18.70 33.44
C SER A 31 3.45 17.98 32.32
N TYR A 32 2.98 16.77 32.59
CA TYR A 32 2.13 16.04 31.64
C TYR A 32 0.77 16.73 31.52
N THR A 33 0.48 17.21 30.33
CA THR A 33 -0.85 17.69 30.00
C THR A 33 -1.46 16.69 29.04
N LYS A 34 -2.61 16.12 29.39
CA LYS A 34 -3.33 15.22 28.47
C LYS A 34 -3.71 16.01 27.22
N PRO A 35 -3.22 15.64 26.04
CA PRO A 35 -3.57 16.34 24.81
C PRO A 35 -5.10 16.30 24.61
N SER A 36 -5.71 17.44 24.35
CA SER A 36 -7.08 17.47 23.88
C SER A 36 -7.13 16.96 22.44
N ASN A 37 -8.13 16.17 22.12
CA ASN A 37 -8.43 15.78 20.76
C ASN A 37 -9.71 16.52 20.31
N PRO A 38 -9.59 17.72 19.78
CA PRO A 38 -10.76 18.57 19.49
C PRO A 38 -11.63 18.02 18.38
N ASN A 39 -11.16 17.00 17.62
CA ASN A 39 -11.90 16.34 16.57
C ASN A 39 -12.53 17.33 15.58
N THR A 40 -11.75 18.34 15.18
CA THR A 40 -12.22 19.38 14.24
C THR A 40 -12.52 18.79 12.87
N ALA A 41 -13.37 19.47 12.08
CA ALA A 41 -13.69 19.08 10.70
C ALA A 41 -12.41 18.92 9.83
N ALA A 42 -11.43 19.83 10.00
CA ALA A 42 -10.15 19.73 9.30
C ALA A 42 -9.33 18.48 9.69
N GLN A 43 -9.36 18.06 10.95
CA GLN A 43 -8.73 16.83 11.40
C GLN A 43 -9.45 15.60 10.87
N GLN A 44 -10.80 15.61 10.84
CA GLN A 44 -11.60 14.52 10.29
C GLN A 44 -11.37 14.37 8.79
N ALA A 45 -11.31 15.45 8.04
CA ALA A 45 -11.05 15.46 6.60
C ALA A 45 -9.74 14.76 6.20
N VAL A 46 -8.76 14.68 7.10
CA VAL A 46 -7.50 13.95 6.87
C VAL A 46 -7.53 12.54 7.47
N ARG A 47 -8.09 12.37 8.66
CA ARG A 47 -8.09 11.10 9.38
C ARG A 47 -8.97 10.05 8.73
N THR A 48 -10.16 10.43 8.24
CA THR A 48 -11.11 9.49 7.63
C THR A 48 -10.54 8.85 6.37
N PRO A 49 -10.13 9.60 5.32
CA PRO A 49 -9.59 8.99 4.11
C PRO A 49 -8.27 8.24 4.36
N PHE A 50 -7.44 8.71 5.30
CA PHE A 50 -6.24 7.99 5.71
C PHE A 50 -6.56 6.65 6.35
N GLY A 51 -7.58 6.61 7.22
CA GLY A 51 -8.07 5.37 7.85
C GLY A 51 -8.61 4.39 6.81
N GLU A 52 -9.43 4.87 5.86
CA GLU A 52 -9.98 4.06 4.77
C GLU A 52 -8.88 3.48 3.88
N MET A 53 -7.94 4.29 3.41
CA MET A 53 -6.79 3.83 2.62
C MET A 53 -5.98 2.79 3.39
N THR A 54 -5.73 3.02 4.67
CA THR A 54 -4.93 2.12 5.50
C THR A 54 -5.63 0.77 5.70
N ALA A 55 -6.95 0.77 5.90
CA ALA A 55 -7.76 -0.44 6.00
C ALA A 55 -7.79 -1.20 4.66
N PHE A 56 -7.99 -0.49 3.56
CA PHE A 56 -7.98 -1.06 2.21
C PHE A 56 -6.64 -1.73 1.86
N VAL A 57 -5.52 -1.03 2.07
CA VAL A 57 -4.18 -1.58 1.82
C VAL A 57 -3.89 -2.79 2.71
N ALA A 58 -4.44 -2.83 3.93
CA ALA A 58 -4.24 -3.96 4.84
C ALA A 58 -4.78 -5.27 4.28
N LEU A 59 -5.81 -5.25 3.44
CA LEU A 59 -6.44 -6.44 2.87
C LEU A 59 -5.47 -7.25 1.99
N PHE A 60 -4.58 -6.58 1.26
CA PHE A 60 -3.71 -7.24 0.27
C PHE A 60 -2.21 -7.10 0.53
N ALA A 61 -1.79 -6.27 1.49
CA ALA A 61 -0.37 -5.95 1.70
C ALA A 61 0.52 -7.19 1.94
N GLU A 62 0.03 -8.19 2.65
CA GLU A 62 0.78 -9.44 2.87
C GLU A 62 0.91 -10.25 1.58
N GLY A 63 -0.12 -10.29 0.72
CA GLY A 63 -0.07 -10.97 -0.57
C GLY A 63 1.00 -10.42 -1.53
N VAL A 64 1.28 -9.11 -1.46
CA VAL A 64 2.29 -8.46 -2.30
C VAL A 64 3.66 -8.31 -1.65
N LYS A 65 3.87 -8.82 -0.45
CA LYS A 65 5.09 -8.65 0.34
C LYS A 65 6.39 -9.00 -0.39
N TYR A 66 6.37 -10.08 -1.16
CA TYR A 66 7.51 -10.55 -1.94
C TYR A 66 7.41 -10.20 -3.43
N LEU A 67 6.31 -9.59 -3.84
CA LEU A 67 5.96 -9.27 -5.22
C LEU A 67 5.90 -7.75 -5.46
N SER A 68 6.70 -6.96 -4.73
CA SER A 68 6.76 -5.51 -4.85
C SER A 68 8.19 -5.04 -5.09
N SER A 69 8.35 -4.01 -5.90
CA SER A 69 9.63 -3.30 -6.10
C SER A 69 9.80 -2.09 -5.17
N LEU A 70 8.86 -1.84 -4.28
CA LEU A 70 8.93 -0.74 -3.34
C LEU A 70 10.07 -0.92 -2.33
N ASN A 71 10.68 0.18 -1.94
CA ASN A 71 11.74 0.15 -0.94
C ASN A 71 11.18 -0.15 0.45
N THR A 72 11.46 -1.35 0.93
CA THR A 72 11.00 -1.85 2.24
C THR A 72 12.13 -1.99 3.26
N ARG A 73 13.30 -1.38 3.01
CA ARG A 73 14.51 -1.55 3.83
C ARG A 73 14.28 -1.28 5.32
N ASN A 74 13.45 -0.28 5.65
CA ASN A 74 13.17 0.13 7.03
C ASN A 74 11.66 0.18 7.35
N GLN A 75 10.83 -0.45 6.52
CA GLN A 75 9.37 -0.39 6.68
C GLN A 75 8.69 -1.62 6.07
N SER A 76 7.45 -1.88 6.47
CA SER A 76 6.62 -2.90 5.83
C SER A 76 6.17 -2.48 4.44
N VAL A 77 5.82 -3.44 3.58
CA VAL A 77 5.21 -3.16 2.25
C VAL A 77 3.94 -2.31 2.41
N ARG A 78 3.12 -2.59 3.41
CA ARG A 78 1.94 -1.79 3.75
C ARG A 78 2.30 -0.31 3.93
N ASN A 79 3.30 -0.02 4.76
CA ASN A 79 3.73 1.36 5.01
C ASN A 79 4.34 1.99 3.75
N ALA A 80 5.06 1.23 2.93
CA ALA A 80 5.60 1.71 1.67
C ALA A 80 4.49 2.11 0.68
N ILE A 81 3.42 1.31 0.57
CA ILE A 81 2.24 1.64 -0.26
C ILE A 81 1.53 2.88 0.28
N ILE A 82 1.31 2.98 1.59
CA ILE A 82 0.69 4.15 2.23
C ILE A 82 1.53 5.42 1.98
N GLN A 83 2.85 5.32 2.14
CA GLN A 83 3.76 6.44 1.88
C GLN A 83 3.74 6.88 0.41
N LEU A 84 3.64 5.94 -0.53
CA LEU A 84 3.54 6.22 -1.96
C LEU A 84 2.27 7.03 -2.29
N ASN A 85 1.17 6.76 -1.58
CA ASN A 85 -0.15 7.33 -1.84
C ASN A 85 -0.55 8.46 -0.89
N LYS A 86 0.35 8.96 -0.05
CA LYS A 86 0.03 9.99 0.96
C LYS A 86 -0.59 11.27 0.39
N THR A 87 -0.31 11.62 -0.87
CA THR A 87 -0.86 12.78 -1.55
C THR A 87 -2.26 12.56 -2.11
N GLN A 88 -2.67 11.31 -2.30
CA GLN A 88 -3.98 10.94 -2.86
C GLN A 88 -5.15 11.19 -1.90
N ILE A 89 -4.86 11.36 -0.60
CA ILE A 89 -5.85 11.60 0.44
C ILE A 89 -6.12 13.08 0.72
N SER A 90 -5.50 14.00 -0.02
CA SER A 90 -5.61 15.44 0.22
C SER A 90 -7.00 16.03 -0.10
N GLY A 91 -7.85 15.30 -0.82
CA GLY A 91 -9.19 15.73 -1.22
C GLY A 91 -10.31 15.40 -0.22
N GLY A 92 -10.01 14.80 0.94
CA GLY A 92 -11.02 14.45 1.96
C GLY A 92 -11.74 13.12 1.72
N THR A 93 -11.45 12.41 0.63
CA THR A 93 -11.98 11.08 0.31
C THR A 93 -10.85 10.18 -0.19
N PHE A 94 -10.99 8.88 0.03
CA PHE A 94 -10.11 7.87 -0.56
C PHE A 94 -10.80 7.20 -1.75
N ASP A 95 -10.14 7.25 -2.91
CA ASP A 95 -10.59 6.60 -4.13
C ASP A 95 -9.62 5.47 -4.50
N PRO A 96 -10.05 4.19 -4.48
CA PRO A 96 -9.24 3.06 -4.91
C PRO A 96 -8.65 3.20 -6.32
N ALA A 97 -9.36 3.87 -7.25
CA ALA A 97 -8.87 4.06 -8.61
C ALA A 97 -7.58 4.87 -8.71
N THR A 98 -7.30 5.71 -7.73
CA THR A 98 -6.10 6.55 -7.68
C THR A 98 -4.92 5.86 -6.98
N LEU A 99 -5.15 4.72 -6.32
CA LEU A 99 -4.15 4.02 -5.53
C LEU A 99 -3.07 3.41 -6.41
N GLN A 100 -1.82 3.70 -6.09
CA GLN A 100 -0.66 3.01 -6.66
C GLN A 100 -0.18 1.90 -5.73
N VAL A 101 -0.31 0.64 -6.16
CA VAL A 101 0.15 -0.53 -5.40
C VAL A 101 1.65 -0.75 -5.56
N ASN A 102 2.19 -0.42 -6.72
CA ASN A 102 3.62 -0.49 -7.02
C ASN A 102 4.06 0.72 -7.85
N LYS A 103 5.35 1.05 -7.76
CA LYS A 103 5.98 2.13 -8.53
C LYS A 103 7.36 1.69 -9.00
N GLY A 104 7.67 1.99 -10.26
CA GLY A 104 8.99 1.70 -10.81
C GLY A 104 9.19 2.28 -12.20
N GLY A 105 10.35 1.99 -12.79
CA GLY A 105 10.78 2.51 -14.09
C GLY A 105 10.53 1.57 -15.27
N LEU A 106 9.98 0.36 -15.00
CA LEU A 106 9.60 -0.54 -16.10
C LEU A 106 8.35 -0.04 -16.80
N PRO A 107 8.14 -0.40 -18.09
CA PRO A 107 6.91 -0.11 -18.79
C PRO A 107 5.71 -0.75 -18.09
N GLN A 108 4.56 -0.11 -18.19
CA GLN A 108 3.31 -0.67 -17.69
C GLN A 108 2.91 -1.91 -18.49
N VAL A 109 2.04 -2.72 -17.92
CA VAL A 109 1.50 -3.93 -18.55
C VAL A 109 0.62 -3.51 -19.73
N SER A 110 1.03 -3.81 -20.96
CA SER A 110 0.28 -3.45 -22.16
C SER A 110 -0.93 -4.35 -22.36
N GLY A 111 -2.04 -3.79 -22.88
CA GLY A 111 -3.24 -4.57 -23.20
C GLY A 111 -3.85 -5.31 -22.01
N PHE A 112 -3.65 -4.80 -20.80
CA PHE A 112 -4.25 -5.41 -19.61
C PHE A 112 -5.78 -5.34 -19.68
N THR A 113 -6.42 -6.49 -19.53
CA THR A 113 -7.87 -6.62 -19.41
C THR A 113 -8.22 -7.49 -18.22
N ALA A 114 -9.30 -7.13 -17.54
CA ALA A 114 -9.84 -7.87 -16.43
C ALA A 114 -11.33 -8.14 -16.69
N ALA A 115 -11.76 -9.38 -16.54
CA ALA A 115 -13.13 -9.81 -16.73
C ALA A 115 -13.61 -10.65 -15.54
N ALA A 116 -14.92 -10.66 -15.31
CA ALA A 116 -15.51 -11.49 -14.26
C ALA A 116 -15.24 -12.99 -14.53
N SER A 117 -14.94 -13.73 -13.48
CA SER A 117 -14.82 -15.18 -13.45
C SER A 117 -15.53 -15.72 -12.22
N ALA A 118 -15.79 -17.01 -12.18
CA ALA A 118 -16.47 -17.63 -11.04
C ALA A 118 -15.69 -17.37 -9.72
N GLY A 119 -16.26 -16.52 -8.86
CA GLY A 119 -15.68 -16.19 -7.56
C GLY A 119 -14.43 -15.28 -7.58
N GLY A 120 -14.09 -14.68 -8.76
CA GLY A 120 -12.90 -13.85 -8.88
C GLY A 120 -12.78 -13.14 -10.22
N VAL A 121 -11.55 -12.85 -10.63
CA VAL A 121 -11.26 -12.10 -11.85
C VAL A 121 -10.32 -12.89 -12.77
N SER A 122 -10.60 -12.88 -14.05
CA SER A 122 -9.74 -13.42 -15.11
C SER A 122 -9.03 -12.28 -15.82
N CYS A 123 -7.71 -12.29 -15.81
CA CYS A 123 -6.87 -11.23 -16.34
C CYS A 123 -6.01 -11.73 -17.50
N THR A 124 -5.92 -10.93 -18.56
CA THR A 124 -5.01 -11.15 -19.69
C THR A 124 -4.24 -9.88 -20.00
N TRP A 125 -3.12 -10.00 -20.69
CA TRP A 125 -2.28 -8.88 -21.12
C TRP A 125 -1.47 -9.23 -22.36
N THR A 126 -0.93 -8.24 -23.02
CA THR A 126 0.00 -8.42 -24.12
C THR A 126 1.40 -8.70 -23.54
N PRO A 127 2.06 -9.81 -23.93
CA PRO A 127 3.43 -10.09 -23.51
C PRO A 127 4.36 -8.91 -23.83
N PRO A 128 5.23 -8.49 -22.89
CA PRO A 128 6.14 -7.38 -23.13
C PRO A 128 7.22 -7.77 -24.15
N THR A 129 7.49 -6.87 -25.08
CA THR A 129 8.53 -7.03 -26.11
C THR A 129 9.79 -6.22 -25.81
N ALA A 130 9.80 -5.47 -24.69
CA ALA A 130 10.91 -4.59 -24.35
C ALA A 130 12.16 -5.38 -23.94
N SER A 131 13.32 -5.04 -24.53
CA SER A 131 14.61 -5.71 -24.32
C SER A 131 15.17 -5.55 -22.88
N ASN A 132 14.62 -4.62 -22.12
CA ASN A 132 14.99 -4.38 -20.72
C ASN A 132 14.19 -5.21 -19.71
N ILE A 133 13.32 -6.11 -20.15
CA ILE A 133 12.52 -7.01 -19.31
C ILE A 133 13.10 -8.43 -19.46
N SER A 134 13.35 -9.09 -18.32
CA SER A 134 13.86 -10.47 -18.34
C SER A 134 12.76 -11.48 -18.68
N ALA A 135 13.17 -12.68 -19.12
CA ALA A 135 12.24 -13.77 -19.37
C ALA A 135 11.51 -14.23 -18.09
N ASP A 136 12.13 -14.00 -16.92
CA ASP A 136 11.58 -14.37 -15.61
C ASP A 136 10.70 -13.27 -14.98
N ALA A 137 10.44 -12.20 -15.74
CA ALA A 137 9.56 -11.14 -15.27
C ALA A 137 8.13 -11.67 -15.09
N VAL A 138 7.47 -11.22 -14.04
CA VAL A 138 6.10 -11.63 -13.71
C VAL A 138 5.15 -10.45 -13.69
N VAL A 139 3.95 -10.66 -14.18
CA VAL A 139 2.82 -9.75 -13.92
C VAL A 139 2.16 -10.19 -12.64
N VAL A 140 1.97 -9.25 -11.74
CA VAL A 140 1.27 -9.43 -10.48
C VAL A 140 -0.08 -8.77 -10.59
N VAL A 141 -1.11 -9.51 -10.23
CA VAL A 141 -2.50 -9.03 -10.17
C VAL A 141 -2.97 -9.10 -8.73
N VAL A 142 -3.55 -8.02 -8.26
CA VAL A 142 -4.19 -7.90 -6.95
C VAL A 142 -5.65 -7.58 -7.16
N ALA A 143 -6.54 -8.42 -6.67
CA ALA A 143 -7.99 -8.20 -6.69
C ALA A 143 -8.47 -7.96 -5.25
N VAL A 144 -9.23 -6.91 -5.02
CA VAL A 144 -9.70 -6.49 -3.70
C VAL A 144 -11.21 -6.27 -3.74
N ASP A 145 -11.90 -6.93 -2.83
CA ASP A 145 -13.30 -6.72 -2.52
C ASP A 145 -13.37 -5.91 -1.21
N LYS A 146 -13.61 -4.63 -1.35
CA LYS A 146 -13.66 -3.71 -0.20
C LYS A 146 -14.87 -3.98 0.69
N GLU A 147 -16.01 -4.33 0.10
CA GLU A 147 -17.27 -4.53 0.83
C GLU A 147 -17.25 -5.80 1.66
N ASN A 148 -16.75 -6.90 1.11
CA ASN A 148 -16.66 -8.18 1.80
C ASN A 148 -15.31 -8.40 2.51
N LEU A 149 -14.43 -7.39 2.52
CA LEU A 149 -13.11 -7.41 3.16
C LEU A 149 -12.23 -8.59 2.70
N ARG A 150 -12.24 -8.88 1.40
CA ARG A 150 -11.48 -9.96 0.79
C ARG A 150 -10.46 -9.41 -0.18
N ALA A 151 -9.33 -10.10 -0.29
CA ALA A 151 -8.37 -9.81 -1.33
C ALA A 151 -7.61 -11.07 -1.72
N ALA A 152 -7.21 -11.13 -2.97
CA ALA A 152 -6.36 -12.19 -3.48
C ALA A 152 -5.28 -11.59 -4.37
N THR A 153 -4.14 -12.28 -4.42
CA THR A 153 -3.01 -11.89 -5.25
C THR A 153 -2.57 -13.08 -6.08
N GLY A 154 -2.47 -12.88 -7.37
CA GLY A 154 -1.92 -13.85 -8.31
C GLY A 154 -0.72 -13.30 -9.04
N SER A 155 0.14 -14.18 -9.53
CA SER A 155 1.27 -13.80 -10.39
C SER A 155 1.52 -14.85 -11.45
N LYS A 156 1.92 -14.39 -12.65
CA LYS A 156 2.23 -15.26 -13.78
C LYS A 156 3.36 -14.65 -14.60
N LEU A 157 4.11 -15.48 -15.34
CA LEU A 157 5.15 -14.97 -16.23
C LEU A 157 4.57 -13.93 -17.21
N ALA A 158 5.31 -12.87 -17.40
CA ALA A 158 4.87 -11.78 -18.28
C ALA A 158 4.73 -12.23 -19.74
N SER A 159 5.53 -13.22 -20.16
CA SER A 159 5.46 -13.88 -21.48
C SER A 159 4.15 -14.62 -21.73
N ASP A 160 3.47 -15.06 -20.67
CA ASP A 160 2.27 -15.91 -20.75
C ASP A 160 0.96 -15.11 -20.75
N GLY A 161 1.00 -13.86 -21.11
CA GLY A 161 -0.12 -12.93 -21.04
C GLY A 161 -1.34 -13.30 -21.89
N ALA A 162 -1.15 -14.06 -22.95
CA ALA A 162 -2.24 -14.56 -23.79
C ALA A 162 -3.12 -15.61 -23.10
N THR A 163 -2.59 -16.27 -22.05
CA THR A 163 -3.35 -17.24 -21.25
C THR A 163 -3.83 -16.54 -19.98
N ALA A 164 -5.11 -16.61 -19.69
CA ALA A 164 -5.70 -15.93 -18.53
C ALA A 164 -5.03 -16.32 -17.20
N LEU A 165 -4.80 -15.32 -16.36
CA LEU A 165 -4.52 -15.50 -14.93
C LEU A 165 -5.83 -15.32 -14.17
N VAL A 166 -6.29 -16.37 -13.50
CA VAL A 166 -7.48 -16.31 -12.65
C VAL A 166 -7.05 -16.02 -11.22
N VAL A 167 -7.64 -14.99 -10.62
CA VAL A 167 -7.42 -14.60 -9.23
C VAL A 167 -8.75 -14.73 -8.50
N GLU A 168 -8.87 -15.75 -7.67
CA GLU A 168 -10.08 -16.07 -6.94
C GLU A 168 -10.09 -15.34 -5.59
N THR A 169 -11.05 -14.44 -5.40
CA THR A 169 -11.28 -13.74 -4.12
C THR A 169 -12.29 -14.47 -3.24
N GLY A 170 -13.07 -15.37 -3.82
CA GLY A 170 -14.21 -16.01 -3.15
C GLY A 170 -15.35 -15.04 -2.85
N SER A 171 -15.41 -13.92 -3.55
CA SER A 171 -16.46 -12.91 -3.40
C SER A 171 -17.78 -13.39 -4.00
N PRO A 172 -18.94 -12.94 -3.48
CA PRO A 172 -20.24 -13.31 -4.01
C PRO A 172 -20.50 -12.68 -5.37
N SER A 173 -21.48 -13.22 -6.10
CA SER A 173 -22.05 -12.60 -7.31
C SER A 173 -22.54 -11.18 -7.00
N GLY A 174 -22.33 -10.26 -7.94
CA GLY A 174 -22.63 -8.83 -7.79
C GLY A 174 -21.56 -8.02 -7.06
N ALA A 175 -20.54 -8.66 -6.46
CA ALA A 175 -19.45 -7.94 -5.81
C ALA A 175 -18.62 -7.14 -6.81
N GLN A 176 -18.28 -5.91 -6.45
CA GLN A 176 -17.36 -5.07 -7.20
C GLN A 176 -15.93 -5.28 -6.70
N LEU A 177 -15.03 -5.64 -7.62
CA LEU A 177 -13.63 -5.86 -7.34
C LEU A 177 -12.78 -4.70 -7.89
N ASP A 178 -11.90 -4.18 -7.06
CA ASP A 178 -10.80 -3.29 -7.45
C ASP A 178 -9.59 -4.13 -7.85
N VAL A 179 -9.15 -4.01 -9.09
CA VAL A 179 -8.10 -4.85 -9.66
C VAL A 179 -6.88 -4.00 -10.02
N TYR A 180 -5.71 -4.41 -9.53
CA TYR A 180 -4.43 -3.74 -9.83
C TYR A 180 -3.49 -4.73 -10.51
N ALA A 181 -2.85 -4.29 -11.59
CA ALA A 181 -1.83 -5.07 -12.28
C ALA A 181 -0.54 -4.29 -12.43
N TYR A 182 0.60 -4.95 -12.24
CA TYR A 182 1.92 -4.37 -12.43
C TYR A 182 2.95 -5.44 -12.75
N LEU A 183 4.06 -5.01 -13.35
CA LEU A 183 5.18 -5.85 -13.73
C LEU A 183 6.26 -5.83 -12.65
N ILE A 184 6.84 -6.99 -12.35
CA ILE A 184 8.03 -7.15 -11.52
C ILE A 184 9.07 -7.97 -12.28
N ASP A 185 10.27 -7.44 -12.35
CA ASP A 185 11.44 -8.11 -12.89
C ASP A 185 12.46 -8.33 -11.76
N LYS A 186 12.79 -9.58 -11.50
CA LYS A 186 13.75 -9.97 -10.47
C LYS A 186 15.09 -10.27 -11.15
N ARG A 187 16.03 -9.35 -11.00
CA ARG A 187 17.42 -9.55 -11.47
C ARG A 187 18.33 -9.72 -10.27
N GLY A 188 18.60 -10.96 -9.90
CA GLY A 188 19.39 -11.27 -8.69
C GLY A 188 18.72 -10.73 -7.42
N SER A 189 19.43 -9.90 -6.66
CA SER A 189 18.90 -9.26 -5.45
C SER A 189 18.08 -7.98 -5.71
N TYR A 190 18.09 -7.48 -6.95
CA TYR A 190 17.38 -6.26 -7.34
C TYR A 190 16.02 -6.59 -7.95
N LYS A 191 15.01 -5.85 -7.53
CA LYS A 191 13.66 -5.93 -8.10
C LYS A 191 13.36 -4.63 -8.81
N ALA A 192 13.19 -4.67 -10.12
CA ALA A 192 12.62 -3.58 -10.87
C ALA A 192 11.11 -3.80 -11.02
N GLY A 193 10.34 -2.74 -11.08
CA GLY A 193 8.89 -2.84 -11.25
C GLY A 193 8.33 -1.73 -12.11
N SER A 194 7.08 -1.89 -12.54
CA SER A 194 6.30 -0.86 -13.20
C SER A 194 5.36 -0.15 -12.23
N ASN A 195 4.79 0.95 -12.67
CA ASN A 195 3.63 1.53 -12.01
C ASN A 195 2.44 0.56 -12.13
N SER A 196 1.59 0.51 -11.10
CA SER A 196 0.36 -0.28 -11.16
C SER A 196 -0.68 0.38 -12.06
N GLN A 197 -1.47 -0.46 -12.74
CA GLN A 197 -2.66 -0.09 -13.48
C GLN A 197 -3.89 -0.52 -12.69
N TYR A 198 -5.00 0.19 -12.87
CA TYR A 198 -6.25 -0.08 -12.21
C TYR A 198 -7.33 -0.49 -13.20
N ALA A 199 -8.16 -1.42 -12.80
CA ALA A 199 -9.42 -1.77 -13.46
C ALA A 199 -10.46 -2.12 -12.39
N THR A 200 -11.74 -2.03 -12.71
CA THR A 200 -12.81 -2.49 -11.85
C THR A 200 -13.63 -3.54 -12.58
N VAL A 201 -14.09 -4.56 -11.84
CA VAL A 201 -14.86 -5.68 -12.36
C VAL A 201 -16.01 -5.99 -11.41
N THR A 202 -17.23 -6.14 -11.95
CA THR A 202 -18.38 -6.63 -11.18
C THR A 202 -18.57 -8.12 -11.50
N LEU A 203 -18.61 -8.94 -10.45
CA LEU A 203 -18.82 -10.38 -10.59
C LEU A 203 -20.26 -10.67 -11.04
N ALA A 204 -20.40 -11.63 -11.95
CA ALA A 204 -21.69 -12.08 -12.49
C ALA A 204 -22.40 -13.07 -11.54
#